data_7f4b7c6904412df535c2cd5746a51874
#
_entry.id   7f4b7c6904412df535c2cd5746a51874
#
_cell.length_a   1.000
_cell.length_b   1.000
_cell.length_c   1.000
_cell.angle_alpha   90.00
_cell.angle_beta   90.00
_cell.angle_gamma   90.00
#
_symmetry.space_group_name_H-M   'P 1'
#
loop_
_entity.id
_entity.type
_entity.pdbx_description
1 polymer ?
#
loop_
_entity_poly.entity_id
_entity_poly.type
_entity_poly.pdbx_seq_one_letter_code
_entity_poly.pdbx_strand_id
1 'polypeptide(L)'
;LEPSKSIDSSGMDEFGYTQTLDRSIGKFASFAAGVSYISILTGVFQLFYFGYSMAGPAYAWSWPIVFVGQLMVALCFAELAGRYPVAGSVYNWAKRLASGTSSWLAGWLLLLSSIMALGSVALALQITLPQLWSGFQFVGDGTGPYDFAMNGVVLATIMITISTLINAFGVKLMTRINSIGVFVELVAAVLLILALGWHVVRGPEVFFQTNGFGEGHDLGFFGVFLIGAMASGYVMYGFDTASSLGEETKEPKKTAPKAILRAVTASFLLGGGILLFGILAAPDLTDPQVGAADGGLQYIVLSVLGGPFGKAFLACIVVAVVVCTLAVHAAAIRMMFAMARDNNLPFSRQLSKVDPVRRTPTVAAIVIGIMAVIPLLVNVTQPAIFTILSSISIVLIYLSYLLVTVPLLRKRFLKQWPLADDGSEPGFCMGKWGVPVNIVAVLWGAAMTVNLVWPRPEIYNSVPPFEWYLQWGGVMFVAVVVIGGTLLYRLKIRHQTGVLAEHAAAIAAHPSSGAARHEPPHQAPQDELAVNGVLATESS
;
A
#
# COMPACT_ATOMS: atom_id res chain seq x y z
N LEU A 1 -4.24 -15.72 -41.01
CA LEU A 1 -3.47 -14.93 -40.07
C LEU A 1 -3.68 -15.56 -38.69
N GLU A 2 -2.76 -16.45 -38.28
CA GLU A 2 -2.71 -17.01 -36.91
C GLU A 2 -2.48 -15.86 -35.95
N PRO A 3 -3.22 -15.79 -34.83
CA PRO A 3 -2.89 -14.83 -33.76
C PRO A 3 -1.55 -15.22 -33.19
N SER A 4 -0.57 -14.32 -33.28
CA SER A 4 0.74 -14.46 -32.66
C SER A 4 0.57 -14.86 -31.19
N LYS A 5 1.06 -16.04 -30.81
CA LYS A 5 1.20 -16.44 -29.41
C LYS A 5 2.00 -15.35 -28.70
N SER A 6 1.33 -14.52 -27.89
CA SER A 6 2.02 -13.51 -27.11
C SER A 6 2.88 -14.21 -26.05
N ILE A 7 4.17 -13.99 -26.12
CA ILE A 7 5.22 -14.49 -25.20
C ILE A 7 4.96 -14.13 -23.72
N ASP A 8 3.91 -13.35 -23.44
CA ASP A 8 3.58 -12.77 -22.14
C ASP A 8 2.56 -13.57 -21.29
N SER A 9 2.03 -14.70 -21.77
CA SER A 9 1.00 -15.47 -21.05
C SER A 9 1.57 -16.39 -19.96
N SER A 10 2.85 -16.74 -20.01
CA SER A 10 3.47 -17.75 -19.15
C SER A 10 3.38 -17.48 -17.64
N GLY A 11 3.34 -16.22 -17.22
CA GLY A 11 3.28 -15.88 -15.78
C GLY A 11 1.89 -16.06 -15.14
N MET A 12 0.81 -15.98 -15.91
CA MET A 12 -0.57 -16.16 -15.43
C MET A 12 -0.98 -17.64 -15.44
N ASP A 13 -0.47 -18.39 -16.43
CA ASP A 13 -0.73 -19.83 -16.58
C ASP A 13 -0.27 -20.61 -15.37
N GLU A 14 0.85 -20.20 -14.72
CA GLU A 14 1.34 -20.79 -13.47
C GLU A 14 0.37 -20.66 -12.29
N PHE A 15 -0.52 -19.64 -12.29
CA PHE A 15 -1.54 -19.44 -11.29
C PHE A 15 -2.90 -20.06 -11.67
N GLY A 16 -3.01 -20.60 -12.90
CA GLY A 16 -4.27 -21.10 -13.45
C GLY A 16 -5.28 -19.98 -13.74
N TYR A 17 -4.82 -18.76 -14.03
CA TYR A 17 -5.66 -17.61 -14.33
C TYR A 17 -5.73 -17.34 -15.82
N THR A 18 -6.91 -16.96 -16.29
CA THR A 18 -7.12 -16.46 -17.65
C THR A 18 -7.09 -14.94 -17.69
N GLN A 19 -6.60 -14.39 -18.80
CA GLN A 19 -6.59 -12.95 -19.04
C GLN A 19 -8.02 -12.44 -19.22
N THR A 20 -8.60 -11.86 -18.17
CA THR A 20 -9.95 -11.26 -18.20
C THR A 20 -9.92 -9.73 -18.27
N LEU A 21 -8.78 -9.11 -17.91
CA LEU A 21 -8.59 -7.67 -17.88
C LEU A 21 -7.94 -7.16 -19.18
N ASP A 22 -8.25 -5.92 -19.58
CA ASP A 22 -7.76 -5.32 -20.83
C ASP A 22 -6.32 -4.80 -20.65
N ARG A 23 -5.35 -5.29 -21.45
CA ARG A 23 -3.94 -4.83 -21.46
C ARG A 23 -3.78 -3.47 -22.16
N SER A 24 -4.25 -2.42 -21.52
CA SER A 24 -4.22 -1.06 -22.07
C SER A 24 -3.19 -0.14 -21.41
N ILE A 25 -2.58 -0.54 -20.28
CA ILE A 25 -1.70 0.29 -19.49
C ILE A 25 -0.28 0.33 -20.07
N GLY A 26 0.18 1.52 -20.45
CA GLY A 26 1.55 1.77 -20.93
C GLY A 26 2.55 2.01 -19.78
N LYS A 27 3.85 2.15 -20.13
CA LYS A 27 4.96 2.32 -19.18
C LYS A 27 4.78 3.51 -18.22
N PHE A 28 4.32 4.66 -18.73
CA PHE A 28 4.08 5.85 -17.91
C PHE A 28 2.91 5.62 -16.96
N ALA A 29 1.81 5.04 -17.42
CA ALA A 29 0.64 4.81 -16.58
C ALA A 29 0.91 3.76 -15.47
N SER A 30 1.76 2.75 -15.72
CA SER A 30 2.22 1.81 -14.69
C SER A 30 3.09 2.52 -13.62
N PHE A 31 4.02 3.38 -14.05
CA PHE A 31 4.80 4.23 -13.15
C PHE A 31 3.90 5.20 -12.37
N ALA A 32 2.95 5.85 -13.06
CA ALA A 32 1.98 6.76 -12.47
C ALA A 32 1.13 6.06 -11.40
N ALA A 33 0.75 4.81 -11.60
CA ALA A 33 0.00 4.05 -10.59
C ALA A 33 0.79 3.86 -9.28
N GLY A 34 2.09 3.55 -9.38
CA GLY A 34 2.97 3.45 -8.20
C GLY A 34 3.17 4.81 -7.52
N VAL A 35 3.43 5.87 -8.30
CA VAL A 35 3.60 7.23 -7.76
C VAL A 35 2.31 7.76 -7.16
N SER A 36 1.15 7.53 -7.79
CA SER A 36 -0.14 7.98 -7.26
C SER A 36 -0.48 7.38 -5.90
N TYR A 37 -0.14 6.10 -5.70
CA TYR A 37 -0.39 5.46 -4.41
C TYR A 37 0.50 6.05 -3.32
N ILE A 38 1.79 6.24 -3.61
CA ILE A 38 2.75 6.89 -2.71
C ILE A 38 2.34 8.34 -2.48
N SER A 39 2.00 9.06 -3.54
CA SER A 39 1.68 10.48 -3.64
C SER A 39 2.58 11.38 -2.79
N ILE A 40 3.59 11.92 -3.46
CA ILE A 40 4.68 12.70 -2.84
C ILE A 40 4.13 13.93 -2.11
N LEU A 41 3.30 14.72 -2.83
CA LEU A 41 2.70 15.93 -2.26
C LEU A 41 1.73 15.57 -1.13
N THR A 42 0.85 14.59 -1.34
CA THR A 42 -0.08 14.17 -0.29
C THR A 42 0.68 13.73 0.96
N GLY A 43 1.60 12.78 0.82
CA GLY A 43 2.27 12.18 1.97
C GLY A 43 3.12 13.17 2.77
N VAL A 44 3.95 13.98 2.09
CA VAL A 44 4.83 14.93 2.76
C VAL A 44 4.02 16.02 3.47
N PHE A 45 3.02 16.60 2.79
CA PHE A 45 2.22 17.67 3.36
C PHE A 45 1.31 17.22 4.51
N GLN A 46 0.83 15.96 4.47
CA GLN A 46 -0.16 15.47 5.44
C GLN A 46 0.42 15.18 6.83
N LEU A 47 1.64 14.70 6.91
CA LEU A 47 2.25 14.33 8.18
C LEU A 47 3.49 15.13 8.54
N PHE A 48 3.81 16.20 7.78
CA PHE A 48 4.88 17.12 8.14
C PHE A 48 4.70 17.67 9.55
N TYR A 49 3.51 18.19 9.86
CA TYR A 49 3.20 18.76 11.17
C TYR A 49 3.46 17.77 12.31
N PHE A 50 3.08 16.50 12.12
CA PHE A 50 3.28 15.46 13.12
C PHE A 50 4.77 15.15 13.32
N GLY A 51 5.52 14.91 12.23
CA GLY A 51 6.95 14.67 12.32
C GLY A 51 7.69 15.85 12.96
N TYR A 52 7.32 17.07 12.58
CA TYR A 52 7.91 18.28 13.10
C TYR A 52 7.55 18.53 14.57
N SER A 53 6.30 18.35 14.98
CA SER A 53 5.89 18.53 16.38
C SER A 53 6.55 17.53 17.33
N MET A 54 6.95 16.34 16.86
CA MET A 54 7.62 15.33 17.67
C MET A 54 9.13 15.59 17.82
N ALA A 55 9.84 15.87 16.73
CA ALA A 55 11.31 15.89 16.73
C ALA A 55 11.91 17.16 16.07
N GLY A 56 11.11 18.19 15.85
CA GLY A 56 11.55 19.43 15.24
C GLY A 56 12.18 19.24 13.86
N PRO A 57 13.07 20.15 13.43
CA PRO A 57 13.71 20.06 12.11
C PRO A 57 14.50 18.77 11.92
N ALA A 58 15.07 18.22 12.99
CA ALA A 58 15.89 17.02 12.94
C ALA A 58 15.11 15.75 12.56
N TYR A 59 13.77 15.77 12.59
CA TYR A 59 12.98 14.64 12.09
C TYR A 59 13.24 14.36 10.60
N ALA A 60 13.74 15.35 9.84
CA ALA A 60 14.09 15.20 8.44
C ALA A 60 15.10 14.06 8.19
N TRP A 61 15.93 13.70 9.18
CA TRP A 61 16.83 12.54 9.09
C TRP A 61 16.11 11.20 9.00
N SER A 62 14.86 11.14 9.44
CA SER A 62 14.05 9.93 9.25
C SER A 62 13.80 9.62 7.77
N TRP A 63 13.82 10.63 6.91
CA TRP A 63 13.55 10.48 5.47
C TRP A 63 14.57 9.60 4.74
N PRO A 64 15.89 9.87 4.77
CA PRO A 64 16.88 8.98 4.16
C PRO A 64 16.95 7.61 4.85
N ILE A 65 16.72 7.52 6.16
CA ILE A 65 16.72 6.24 6.89
C ILE A 65 15.58 5.35 6.40
N VAL A 66 14.36 5.90 6.32
CA VAL A 66 13.18 5.19 5.82
C VAL A 66 13.36 4.81 4.36
N PHE A 67 13.93 5.71 3.54
CA PHE A 67 14.21 5.42 2.13
C PHE A 67 15.11 4.20 1.95
N VAL A 68 16.23 4.14 2.67
CA VAL A 68 17.17 3.00 2.56
C VAL A 68 16.46 1.69 2.92
N GLY A 69 15.70 1.68 4.01
CA GLY A 69 14.95 0.49 4.43
C GLY A 69 13.90 0.06 3.40
N GLN A 70 13.10 1.03 2.91
CA GLN A 70 12.07 0.75 1.92
C GLN A 70 12.63 0.40 0.54
N LEU A 71 13.78 0.94 0.17
CA LEU A 71 14.47 0.57 -1.06
C LEU A 71 14.87 -0.91 -1.04
N MET A 72 15.31 -1.45 0.11
CA MET A 72 15.64 -2.88 0.24
C MET A 72 14.38 -3.75 0.04
N VAL A 73 13.25 -3.34 0.58
CA VAL A 73 11.96 -4.02 0.34
C VAL A 73 11.55 -3.90 -1.14
N ALA A 74 11.66 -2.70 -1.72
CA ALA A 74 11.31 -2.44 -3.12
C ALA A 74 12.17 -3.27 -4.10
N LEU A 75 13.45 -3.49 -3.81
CA LEU A 75 14.32 -4.36 -4.59
C LEU A 75 13.86 -5.82 -4.56
N CYS A 76 13.44 -6.33 -3.38
CA CYS A 76 12.85 -7.67 -3.27
C CYS A 76 11.56 -7.78 -4.10
N PHE A 77 10.71 -6.76 -4.05
CA PHE A 77 9.44 -6.72 -4.77
C PHE A 77 9.63 -6.53 -6.28
N ALA A 78 10.63 -5.76 -6.69
CA ALA A 78 10.99 -5.62 -8.10
C ALA A 78 11.40 -6.97 -8.72
N GLU A 79 12.15 -7.80 -7.97
CA GLU A 79 12.51 -9.14 -8.43
C GLU A 79 11.28 -10.07 -8.53
N LEU A 80 10.37 -10.00 -7.55
CA LEU A 80 9.11 -10.75 -7.58
C LEU A 80 8.19 -10.29 -8.71
N ALA A 81 8.08 -8.98 -8.93
CA ALA A 81 7.27 -8.40 -10.00
C ALA A 81 7.81 -8.75 -11.39
N GLY A 82 9.14 -8.82 -11.54
CA GLY A 82 9.78 -9.27 -12.78
C GLY A 82 9.46 -10.72 -13.13
N ARG A 83 9.18 -11.54 -12.13
CA ARG A 83 8.84 -12.95 -12.33
C ARG A 83 7.33 -13.19 -12.37
N TYR A 84 6.58 -12.58 -11.46
CA TYR A 84 5.14 -12.76 -11.26
C TYR A 84 4.37 -11.44 -11.33
N PRO A 85 4.16 -10.87 -12.51
CA PRO A 85 3.43 -9.61 -12.67
C PRO A 85 1.91 -9.85 -12.75
N VAL A 86 1.32 -10.29 -11.63
CA VAL A 86 -0.11 -10.65 -11.54
C VAL A 86 -0.85 -9.69 -10.61
N ALA A 87 -2.15 -9.51 -10.86
CA ALA A 87 -3.01 -8.69 -10.01
C ALA A 87 -3.04 -9.22 -8.57
N GLY A 88 -3.07 -8.30 -7.60
CA GLY A 88 -2.97 -8.67 -6.18
C GLY A 88 -1.55 -9.02 -5.74
N SER A 89 -0.53 -8.52 -6.45
CA SER A 89 0.92 -8.56 -6.19
C SER A 89 1.36 -9.34 -4.93
N VAL A 90 1.36 -8.70 -3.77
CA VAL A 90 1.80 -9.24 -2.47
C VAL A 90 1.09 -10.54 -2.09
N TYR A 91 -0.23 -10.63 -2.29
CA TYR A 91 -1.01 -11.84 -2.01
C TYR A 91 -0.55 -13.03 -2.89
N ASN A 92 -0.42 -12.80 -4.20
CA ASN A 92 0.00 -13.83 -5.14
C ASN A 92 1.47 -14.21 -4.97
N TRP A 93 2.36 -13.26 -4.67
CA TRP A 93 3.75 -13.58 -4.33
C TRP A 93 3.84 -14.44 -3.06
N ALA A 94 3.06 -14.10 -2.03
CA ALA A 94 2.99 -14.91 -0.82
C ALA A 94 2.49 -16.34 -1.10
N LYS A 95 1.56 -16.55 -2.04
CA LYS A 95 1.10 -17.89 -2.45
C LYS A 95 2.23 -18.76 -3.02
N ARG A 96 3.18 -18.17 -3.70
CA ARG A 96 4.35 -18.90 -4.26
C ARG A 96 5.46 -19.11 -3.24
N LEU A 97 5.55 -18.27 -2.23
CA LEU A 97 6.66 -18.25 -1.28
C LEU A 97 6.34 -18.97 0.03
N ALA A 98 5.07 -18.97 0.46
CA ALA A 98 4.66 -19.33 1.81
C ALA A 98 3.51 -20.36 1.84
N SER A 99 3.10 -20.75 3.05
CA SER A 99 1.93 -21.59 3.29
C SER A 99 0.61 -20.85 3.00
N GLY A 100 -0.48 -21.60 2.80
CA GLY A 100 -1.80 -21.03 2.55
C GLY A 100 -2.27 -20.03 3.61
N THR A 101 -2.01 -20.30 4.90
CA THR A 101 -2.37 -19.36 5.99
C THR A 101 -1.59 -18.06 5.87
N SER A 102 -0.27 -18.11 5.64
CA SER A 102 0.57 -16.91 5.52
C SER A 102 0.23 -16.10 4.29
N SER A 103 -0.04 -16.75 3.16
CA SER A 103 -0.41 -16.07 1.92
C SER A 103 -1.78 -15.40 2.03
N TRP A 104 -2.74 -16.08 2.64
CA TRP A 104 -4.06 -15.49 2.89
C TRP A 104 -3.94 -14.27 3.82
N LEU A 105 -3.16 -14.41 4.90
CA LEU A 105 -2.95 -13.32 5.86
C LEU A 105 -2.25 -12.12 5.22
N ALA A 106 -1.29 -12.34 4.32
CA ALA A 106 -0.64 -11.25 3.57
C ALA A 106 -1.66 -10.43 2.75
N GLY A 107 -2.55 -11.11 2.02
CA GLY A 107 -3.64 -10.46 1.28
C GLY A 107 -4.64 -9.75 2.20
N TRP A 108 -5.03 -10.41 3.29
CA TRP A 108 -5.96 -9.87 4.28
C TRP A 108 -5.45 -8.58 4.93
N LEU A 109 -4.20 -8.58 5.39
CA LEU A 109 -3.56 -7.40 5.99
C LEU A 109 -3.42 -6.26 4.98
N LEU A 110 -3.02 -6.56 3.74
CA LEU A 110 -2.88 -5.54 2.71
C LEU A 110 -4.25 -4.97 2.29
N LEU A 111 -5.29 -5.78 2.23
CA LEU A 111 -6.64 -5.34 1.94
C LEU A 111 -7.14 -4.38 3.02
N LEU A 112 -7.02 -4.76 4.30
CA LEU A 112 -7.40 -3.90 5.42
C LEU A 112 -6.55 -2.63 5.50
N SER A 113 -5.23 -2.75 5.28
CA SER A 113 -4.34 -1.58 5.17
C SER A 113 -4.84 -0.60 4.11
N SER A 114 -5.18 -1.09 2.92
CA SER A 114 -5.66 -0.24 1.83
C SER A 114 -7.00 0.42 2.13
N ILE A 115 -7.89 -0.24 2.88
CA ILE A 115 -9.15 0.33 3.34
C ILE A 115 -8.90 1.46 4.34
N MET A 116 -8.01 1.26 5.33
CA MET A 116 -7.63 2.29 6.30
C MET A 116 -6.89 3.45 5.63
N ALA A 117 -5.99 3.15 4.68
CA ALA A 117 -5.29 4.16 3.88
C ALA A 117 -6.26 5.00 3.06
N LEU A 118 -7.29 4.40 2.46
CA LEU A 118 -8.29 5.12 1.68
C LEU A 118 -9.02 6.16 2.55
N GLY A 119 -9.42 5.78 3.77
CA GLY A 119 -10.01 6.70 4.73
C GLY A 119 -9.05 7.81 5.16
N SER A 120 -7.81 7.44 5.51
CA SER A 120 -6.77 8.39 5.92
C SER A 120 -6.43 9.40 4.82
N VAL A 121 -6.17 8.93 3.59
CA VAL A 121 -5.85 9.82 2.46
C VAL A 121 -7.02 10.77 2.15
N ALA A 122 -8.26 10.29 2.22
CA ALA A 122 -9.43 11.14 1.99
C ALA A 122 -9.60 12.22 3.08
N LEU A 123 -9.29 11.89 4.35
CA LEU A 123 -9.25 12.86 5.46
C LEU A 123 -8.21 13.98 5.25
N ALA A 124 -7.18 13.72 4.45
CA ALA A 124 -6.16 14.69 4.12
C ALA A 124 -6.71 15.97 3.45
N LEU A 125 -7.89 15.90 2.83
CA LEU A 125 -8.59 17.09 2.31
C LEU A 125 -8.88 18.12 3.39
N GLN A 126 -9.14 17.71 4.63
CA GLN A 126 -9.39 18.60 5.77
C GLN A 126 -8.19 19.49 6.08
N ILE A 127 -6.97 18.95 5.94
CA ILE A 127 -5.75 19.71 6.24
C ILE A 127 -5.50 20.81 5.20
N THR A 128 -5.98 20.65 3.96
CA THR A 128 -5.60 21.54 2.84
C THR A 128 -6.77 22.41 2.33
N LEU A 129 -7.98 21.86 2.20
CA LEU A 129 -9.10 22.58 1.59
C LEU A 129 -9.54 23.83 2.38
N PRO A 130 -9.67 23.80 3.72
CA PRO A 130 -10.03 24.99 4.48
C PRO A 130 -8.98 26.10 4.40
N GLN A 131 -7.69 25.77 4.26
CA GLN A 131 -6.63 26.75 4.06
C GLN A 131 -6.67 27.38 2.65
N LEU A 132 -7.17 26.63 1.64
CA LEU A 132 -7.37 27.16 0.31
C LEU A 132 -8.56 28.12 0.26
N TRP A 133 -9.68 27.70 0.87
CA TRP A 133 -10.91 28.50 0.98
C TRP A 133 -11.75 28.06 2.18
N SER A 134 -12.04 28.99 3.08
CA SER A 134 -12.80 28.71 4.32
C SER A 134 -14.20 28.15 4.08
N GLY A 135 -14.79 28.32 2.89
CA GLY A 135 -16.08 27.74 2.54
C GLY A 135 -16.10 26.20 2.48
N PHE A 136 -14.94 25.52 2.55
CA PHE A 136 -14.85 24.07 2.73
C PHE A 136 -14.96 23.62 4.19
N GLN A 137 -15.05 24.52 5.14
CA GLN A 137 -15.42 24.21 6.52
C GLN A 137 -16.95 24.15 6.60
N PHE A 138 -17.53 22.95 6.43
CA PHE A 138 -18.97 22.71 6.43
C PHE A 138 -19.55 22.51 7.82
N VAL A 139 -18.73 22.08 8.77
CA VAL A 139 -19.12 21.74 10.14
C VAL A 139 -18.43 22.69 11.10
N GLY A 140 -19.21 23.48 11.85
CA GLY A 140 -18.70 24.47 12.77
C GLY A 140 -17.92 25.59 12.09
N ASP A 141 -17.20 26.38 12.90
CA ASP A 141 -16.31 27.45 12.44
C ASP A 141 -14.82 27.04 12.43
N GLY A 142 -14.55 25.79 12.78
CA GLY A 142 -13.18 25.23 12.87
C GLY A 142 -12.52 25.44 14.23
N THR A 143 -13.16 26.11 15.19
CA THR A 143 -12.62 26.39 16.53
C THR A 143 -13.11 25.39 17.58
N GLY A 144 -14.18 24.68 17.30
CA GLY A 144 -14.74 23.66 18.19
C GLY A 144 -13.85 22.42 18.29
N PRO A 145 -13.86 21.70 19.43
CA PRO A 145 -12.97 20.58 19.71
C PRO A 145 -13.11 19.40 18.74
N TYR A 146 -14.24 19.29 18.07
CA TYR A 146 -14.55 18.21 17.11
C TYR A 146 -14.74 18.69 15.67
N ASP A 147 -14.77 20.01 15.43
CA ASP A 147 -15.07 20.59 14.12
C ASP A 147 -14.11 20.09 13.04
N PHE A 148 -12.83 20.02 13.36
CA PHE A 148 -11.81 19.51 12.44
C PHE A 148 -12.08 18.03 12.04
N ALA A 149 -12.34 17.17 13.02
CA ALA A 149 -12.58 15.74 12.76
C ALA A 149 -13.92 15.54 12.01
N MET A 150 -14.99 16.21 12.46
CA MET A 150 -16.31 16.08 11.84
C MET A 150 -16.31 16.60 10.40
N ASN A 151 -15.71 17.75 10.13
CA ASN A 151 -15.58 18.28 8.78
C ASN A 151 -14.72 17.37 7.90
N GLY A 152 -13.63 16.84 8.44
CA GLY A 152 -12.80 15.87 7.75
C GLY A 152 -13.56 14.62 7.32
N VAL A 153 -14.42 14.08 8.18
CA VAL A 153 -15.28 12.93 7.85
C VAL A 153 -16.26 13.25 6.73
N VAL A 154 -16.85 14.45 6.71
CA VAL A 154 -17.73 14.90 5.62
C VAL A 154 -16.97 14.97 4.30
N LEU A 155 -15.84 15.68 4.27
CA LEU A 155 -14.99 15.80 3.07
C LEU A 155 -14.50 14.46 2.57
N ALA A 156 -14.03 13.59 3.49
CA ALA A 156 -13.55 12.25 3.16
C ALA A 156 -14.67 11.37 2.59
N THR A 157 -15.87 11.41 3.15
CA THR A 157 -17.02 10.64 2.65
C THR A 157 -17.41 11.08 1.24
N ILE A 158 -17.45 12.39 0.98
CA ILE A 158 -17.69 12.93 -0.36
C ILE A 158 -16.61 12.41 -1.33
N MET A 159 -15.34 12.51 -0.95
CA MET A 159 -14.22 12.08 -1.81
C MET A 159 -14.24 10.58 -2.07
N ILE A 160 -14.49 9.75 -1.06
CA ILE A 160 -14.60 8.29 -1.22
C ILE A 160 -15.78 7.95 -2.14
N THR A 161 -16.90 8.65 -2.03
CA THR A 161 -18.06 8.46 -2.91
C THR A 161 -17.69 8.79 -4.36
N ILE A 162 -17.03 9.91 -4.62
CA ILE A 162 -16.55 10.30 -5.96
C ILE A 162 -15.56 9.25 -6.48
N SER A 163 -14.61 8.81 -5.64
CA SER A 163 -13.64 7.78 -5.99
C SER A 163 -14.31 6.45 -6.33
N THR A 164 -15.34 6.05 -5.58
CA THR A 164 -16.12 4.85 -5.86
C THR A 164 -16.79 4.92 -7.23
N LEU A 165 -17.43 6.03 -7.54
CA LEU A 165 -18.06 6.25 -8.85
C LEU A 165 -17.05 6.17 -9.99
N ILE A 166 -15.91 6.88 -9.88
CA ILE A 166 -14.88 6.89 -10.93
C ILE A 166 -14.31 5.49 -11.15
N ASN A 167 -13.98 4.76 -10.09
CA ASN A 167 -13.46 3.40 -10.19
C ASN A 167 -14.50 2.40 -10.75
N ALA A 168 -15.79 2.61 -10.46
CA ALA A 168 -16.87 1.81 -11.00
C ALA A 168 -17.13 2.07 -12.49
N PHE A 169 -16.85 3.28 -13.01
CA PHE A 169 -17.07 3.63 -14.42
C PHE A 169 -16.03 3.06 -15.38
N GLY A 170 -14.87 2.60 -14.89
CA GLY A 170 -13.92 1.84 -15.70
C GLY A 170 -12.47 2.28 -15.60
N VAL A 171 -11.59 1.33 -15.89
CA VAL A 171 -10.13 1.45 -15.76
C VAL A 171 -9.57 2.60 -16.63
N LYS A 172 -10.09 2.80 -17.84
CA LYS A 172 -9.59 3.84 -18.76
C LYS A 172 -9.73 5.25 -18.18
N LEU A 173 -10.88 5.56 -17.57
CA LEU A 173 -11.13 6.87 -16.96
C LEU A 173 -10.19 7.06 -15.76
N MET A 174 -10.14 6.10 -14.85
CA MET A 174 -9.27 6.13 -13.69
C MET A 174 -7.79 6.30 -14.08
N THR A 175 -7.29 5.50 -15.04
CA THR A 175 -5.91 5.55 -15.52
C THR A 175 -5.56 6.91 -16.16
N ARG A 176 -6.51 7.51 -16.89
CA ARG A 176 -6.31 8.85 -17.50
C ARG A 176 -6.23 9.94 -16.44
N ILE A 177 -7.15 9.94 -15.47
CA ILE A 177 -7.13 10.90 -14.35
C ILE A 177 -5.82 10.75 -13.56
N ASN A 178 -5.45 9.51 -13.23
CA ASN A 178 -4.19 9.22 -12.52
C ASN A 178 -2.96 9.73 -13.28
N SER A 179 -2.87 9.46 -14.59
CA SER A 179 -1.71 9.87 -15.38
C SER A 179 -1.57 11.38 -15.47
N ILE A 180 -2.69 12.10 -15.66
CA ILE A 180 -2.70 13.57 -15.70
C ILE A 180 -2.36 14.12 -14.31
N GLY A 181 -2.96 13.58 -13.25
CA GLY A 181 -2.73 14.05 -11.90
C GLY A 181 -1.29 13.84 -11.44
N VAL A 182 -0.68 12.69 -11.73
CA VAL A 182 0.74 12.44 -11.44
C VAL A 182 1.64 13.38 -12.22
N PHE A 183 1.32 13.67 -13.48
CA PHE A 183 2.09 14.67 -14.23
C PHE A 183 2.04 16.05 -13.54
N VAL A 184 0.84 16.49 -13.14
CA VAL A 184 0.66 17.75 -12.38
C VAL A 184 1.43 17.70 -11.06
N GLU A 185 1.33 16.60 -10.32
CA GLU A 185 2.02 16.40 -9.04
C GLU A 185 3.54 16.49 -9.18
N LEU A 186 4.13 15.81 -10.16
CA LEU A 186 5.58 15.83 -10.39
C LEU A 186 6.08 17.22 -10.80
N VAL A 187 5.35 17.89 -11.69
CA VAL A 187 5.68 19.27 -12.09
C VAL A 187 5.55 20.23 -10.90
N ALA A 188 4.46 20.14 -10.15
CA ALA A 188 4.24 20.97 -8.97
C ALA A 188 5.31 20.72 -7.90
N ALA A 189 5.72 19.48 -7.67
CA ALA A 189 6.79 19.14 -6.71
C ALA A 189 8.13 19.78 -7.10
N VAL A 190 8.53 19.70 -8.38
CA VAL A 190 9.75 20.33 -8.87
C VAL A 190 9.68 21.86 -8.75
N LEU A 191 8.57 22.47 -9.19
CA LEU A 191 8.38 23.91 -9.08
C LEU A 191 8.37 24.39 -7.62
N LEU A 192 7.76 23.62 -6.72
CA LEU A 192 7.75 23.95 -5.30
C LEU A 192 9.15 23.87 -4.68
N ILE A 193 9.94 22.84 -5.02
CA ILE A 193 11.35 22.72 -4.58
C ILE A 193 12.15 23.93 -5.04
N LEU A 194 12.01 24.34 -6.29
CA LEU A 194 12.71 25.51 -6.83
C LEU A 194 12.24 26.80 -6.16
N ALA A 195 10.93 26.97 -5.95
CA ALA A 195 10.36 28.14 -5.29
C ALA A 195 10.82 28.25 -3.83
N LEU A 196 10.74 27.17 -3.06
CA LEU A 196 11.22 27.15 -1.66
C LEU A 196 12.74 27.30 -1.59
N GLY A 197 13.48 26.66 -2.53
CA GLY A 197 14.92 26.77 -2.63
C GLY A 197 15.41 28.21 -2.89
N TRP A 198 14.61 29.02 -3.61
CA TRP A 198 14.88 30.44 -3.81
C TRP A 198 14.69 31.28 -2.55
N HIS A 199 13.86 30.83 -1.62
CA HIS A 199 13.51 31.55 -0.38
C HIS A 199 14.21 30.98 0.86
N VAL A 200 15.31 30.26 0.70
CA VAL A 200 16.09 29.74 1.83
C VAL A 200 16.62 30.88 2.68
N VAL A 201 16.32 30.84 3.99
CA VAL A 201 16.68 31.86 4.98
C VAL A 201 17.66 31.38 6.06
N ARG A 202 17.96 30.04 6.08
CA ARG A 202 18.84 29.43 7.07
C ARG A 202 19.70 28.32 6.47
N GLY A 203 20.80 27.99 7.17
CA GLY A 203 21.71 26.93 6.75
C GLY A 203 21.28 25.52 7.20
N PRO A 204 21.97 24.48 6.70
CA PRO A 204 21.63 23.07 6.98
C PRO A 204 21.93 22.63 8.42
N GLU A 205 22.63 23.43 9.22
CA GLU A 205 22.91 23.19 10.64
C GLU A 205 21.63 23.00 11.46
N VAL A 206 20.50 23.54 11.00
CA VAL A 206 19.19 23.41 11.65
C VAL A 206 18.76 21.95 11.80
N PHE A 207 19.15 21.07 10.90
CA PHE A 207 18.80 19.64 10.96
C PHE A 207 19.55 18.86 12.06
N PHE A 208 20.52 19.46 12.71
CA PHE A 208 21.26 18.89 13.83
C PHE A 208 20.81 19.48 15.19
N GLN A 209 19.87 20.41 15.16
CA GLN A 209 19.36 21.07 16.36
C GLN A 209 18.15 20.29 16.89
N THR A 210 18.21 19.88 18.15
CA THR A 210 17.11 19.19 18.82
C THR A 210 16.12 20.16 19.50
N ASN A 211 16.53 21.42 19.75
CA ASN A 211 15.71 22.53 20.28
C ASN A 211 14.82 22.15 21.48
N GLY A 212 15.33 21.28 22.39
CA GLY A 212 14.57 20.80 23.54
C GLY A 212 13.55 19.68 23.24
N PHE A 213 13.36 19.30 21.97
CA PHE A 213 12.51 18.17 21.64
C PHE A 213 13.01 16.88 22.31
N GLY A 214 12.10 16.15 22.95
CA GLY A 214 12.42 14.92 23.69
C GLY A 214 12.77 15.14 25.17
N GLU A 215 12.80 16.38 25.67
CA GLU A 215 12.91 16.64 27.11
C GLU A 215 11.67 16.05 27.83
N GLY A 216 11.92 15.24 28.86
CA GLY A 216 10.87 14.54 29.60
C GLY A 216 10.37 13.23 28.97
N HIS A 217 10.83 12.85 27.79
CA HIS A 217 10.52 11.54 27.21
C HIS A 217 11.52 10.47 27.70
N ASP A 218 11.04 9.25 28.03
CA ASP A 218 11.86 8.17 28.61
C ASP A 218 13.12 7.82 27.79
N LEU A 219 13.04 7.88 26.47
CA LEU A 219 14.15 7.64 25.54
C LEU A 219 14.78 8.94 25.00
N GLY A 220 14.46 10.09 25.62
CA GLY A 220 14.93 11.39 25.17
C GLY A 220 14.59 11.68 23.70
N PHE A 221 15.48 12.40 23.03
CA PHE A 221 15.30 12.76 21.62
C PHE A 221 15.12 11.54 20.70
N PHE A 222 15.80 10.42 20.98
CA PHE A 222 15.66 9.21 20.16
C PHE A 222 14.23 8.66 20.17
N GLY A 223 13.54 8.73 21.32
CA GLY A 223 12.15 8.29 21.43
C GLY A 223 11.21 9.10 20.54
N VAL A 224 11.26 10.43 20.65
CA VAL A 224 10.40 11.32 19.83
C VAL A 224 10.77 11.30 18.35
N PHE A 225 12.06 11.08 18.02
CA PHE A 225 12.50 10.86 16.66
C PHE A 225 11.87 9.58 16.04
N LEU A 226 11.81 8.48 16.80
CA LEU A 226 11.14 7.26 16.37
C LEU A 226 9.63 7.45 16.15
N ILE A 227 8.99 8.30 16.97
CA ILE A 227 7.59 8.68 16.78
C ILE A 227 7.45 9.50 15.47
N GLY A 228 8.26 10.54 15.31
CA GLY A 228 8.25 11.39 14.13
C GLY A 228 8.56 10.66 12.82
N ALA A 229 9.35 9.57 12.87
CA ALA A 229 9.66 8.73 11.71
C ALA A 229 8.42 8.07 11.08
N MET A 230 7.28 8.03 11.78
CA MET A 230 5.99 7.63 11.19
C MET A 230 5.63 8.50 9.99
N ALA A 231 5.91 9.80 10.04
CA ALA A 231 5.63 10.73 8.94
C ALA A 231 6.37 10.34 7.65
N SER A 232 7.65 9.99 7.75
CA SER A 232 8.42 9.50 6.60
C SER A 232 7.98 8.10 6.15
N GLY A 233 7.64 7.23 7.10
CA GLY A 233 7.13 5.88 6.83
C GLY A 233 5.80 5.87 6.09
N TYR A 234 4.95 6.87 6.33
CA TYR A 234 3.66 7.03 5.65
C TYR A 234 3.80 7.31 4.15
N VAL A 235 4.86 7.96 3.73
CA VAL A 235 5.04 8.33 2.32
C VAL A 235 5.63 7.19 1.48
N MET A 236 6.56 6.41 2.04
CA MET A 236 7.38 5.50 1.24
C MET A 236 6.87 4.06 1.21
N TYR A 237 5.56 3.82 1.04
CA TYR A 237 4.98 2.49 0.85
C TYR A 237 3.97 2.47 -0.31
N GLY A 238 3.45 1.30 -0.67
CA GLY A 238 2.46 1.16 -1.73
C GLY A 238 3.04 1.13 -3.15
N PHE A 239 4.36 1.12 -3.30
CA PHE A 239 5.06 1.01 -4.59
C PHE A 239 4.76 -0.30 -5.33
N ASP A 240 4.30 -1.34 -4.63
CA ASP A 240 3.84 -2.61 -5.19
C ASP A 240 2.59 -2.47 -6.08
N THR A 241 1.85 -1.36 -5.95
CA THR A 241 0.68 -1.04 -6.79
C THR A 241 1.03 -1.01 -8.28
N ALA A 242 2.25 -0.62 -8.64
CA ALA A 242 2.74 -0.70 -10.03
C ALA A 242 2.70 -2.16 -10.56
N SER A 243 2.90 -3.16 -9.70
CA SER A 243 2.78 -4.57 -10.05
C SER A 243 1.35 -5.10 -9.94
N SER A 244 0.53 -4.54 -9.06
CA SER A 244 -0.88 -4.93 -8.92
C SER A 244 -1.68 -4.70 -10.21
N LEU A 245 -1.21 -3.80 -11.08
CA LEU A 245 -1.73 -3.55 -12.42
C LEU A 245 -1.05 -4.40 -13.50
N GLY A 246 -0.25 -5.39 -13.13
CA GLY A 246 0.55 -6.20 -14.06
C GLY A 246 -0.29 -6.87 -15.16
N GLU A 247 -1.46 -7.40 -14.81
CA GLU A 247 -2.37 -8.03 -15.79
C GLU A 247 -2.93 -7.04 -16.83
N GLU A 248 -2.97 -5.75 -16.51
CA GLU A 248 -3.44 -4.67 -17.38
C GLU A 248 -2.28 -3.94 -18.09
N THR A 249 -1.01 -4.25 -17.73
CA THR A 249 0.19 -3.57 -18.22
C THR A 249 0.81 -4.28 -19.42
N LYS A 250 1.34 -3.50 -20.36
CA LYS A 250 2.12 -4.00 -21.50
C LYS A 250 3.53 -4.35 -21.05
N GLU A 251 4.07 -5.50 -21.47
CA GLU A 251 5.39 -6.03 -21.08
C GLU A 251 5.62 -5.97 -19.56
N PRO A 252 4.74 -6.58 -18.74
CA PRO A 252 4.73 -6.32 -17.31
C PRO A 252 6.00 -6.80 -16.61
N LYS A 253 6.63 -7.91 -17.04
CA LYS A 253 7.90 -8.44 -16.49
C LYS A 253 9.05 -7.43 -16.56
N LYS A 254 9.07 -6.56 -17.58
CA LYS A 254 10.09 -5.51 -17.76
C LYS A 254 9.66 -4.17 -17.16
N THR A 255 8.35 -3.88 -17.18
CA THR A 255 7.81 -2.57 -16.80
C THR A 255 7.60 -2.45 -15.28
N ALA A 256 7.01 -3.45 -14.63
CA ALA A 256 6.68 -3.38 -13.21
C ALA A 256 7.90 -3.21 -12.28
N PRO A 257 9.02 -3.95 -12.44
CA PRO A 257 10.21 -3.74 -11.62
C PRO A 257 10.76 -2.32 -11.70
N LYS A 258 10.83 -1.78 -12.93
CA LYS A 258 11.32 -0.41 -13.15
C LYS A 258 10.37 0.64 -12.58
N ALA A 259 9.06 0.40 -12.67
CA ALA A 259 8.05 1.30 -12.11
C ALA A 259 8.14 1.36 -10.58
N ILE A 260 8.27 0.22 -9.90
CA ILE A 260 8.47 0.11 -8.45
C ILE A 260 9.68 0.94 -8.00
N LEU A 261 10.86 0.66 -8.57
CA LEU A 261 12.10 1.32 -8.16
C LEU A 261 12.10 2.82 -8.47
N ARG A 262 11.55 3.22 -9.64
CA ARG A 262 11.44 4.63 -10.02
C ARG A 262 10.45 5.38 -9.11
N ALA A 263 9.33 4.77 -8.72
CA ALA A 263 8.37 5.38 -7.83
C ALA A 263 8.99 5.69 -6.46
N VAL A 264 9.65 4.73 -5.83
CA VAL A 264 10.33 4.93 -4.54
C VAL A 264 11.45 5.96 -4.64
N THR A 265 12.26 5.92 -5.70
CA THR A 265 13.36 6.89 -5.88
C THR A 265 12.84 8.30 -6.15
N ALA A 266 11.80 8.45 -6.98
CA ALA A 266 11.17 9.74 -7.22
C ALA A 266 10.59 10.33 -5.94
N SER A 267 9.93 9.50 -5.12
CA SER A 267 9.39 9.92 -3.83
C SER A 267 10.47 10.39 -2.87
N PHE A 268 11.60 9.68 -2.82
CA PHE A 268 12.74 10.09 -2.00
C PHE A 268 13.30 11.44 -2.44
N LEU A 269 13.57 11.63 -3.73
CA LEU A 269 14.21 12.84 -4.25
C LEU A 269 13.28 14.06 -4.15
N LEU A 270 12.05 13.92 -4.61
CA LEU A 270 11.12 15.05 -4.64
C LEU A 270 10.54 15.33 -3.24
N GLY A 271 10.10 14.30 -2.52
CA GLY A 271 9.58 14.49 -1.17
C GLY A 271 10.66 14.99 -0.20
N GLY A 272 11.88 14.44 -0.29
CA GLY A 272 13.02 14.91 0.49
C GLY A 272 13.41 16.35 0.15
N GLY A 273 13.37 16.73 -1.14
CA GLY A 273 13.59 18.09 -1.57
C GLY A 273 12.55 19.08 -1.00
N ILE A 274 11.27 18.72 -1.04
CA ILE A 274 10.19 19.53 -0.46
C ILE A 274 10.38 19.67 1.06
N LEU A 275 10.65 18.56 1.75
CA LEU A 275 10.89 18.56 3.19
C LEU A 275 12.09 19.43 3.56
N LEU A 276 13.21 19.23 2.89
CA LEU A 276 14.45 19.97 3.13
C LEU A 276 14.26 21.46 2.92
N PHE A 277 13.82 21.87 1.74
CA PHE A 277 13.65 23.29 1.41
C PHE A 277 12.46 23.92 2.14
N GLY A 278 11.43 23.15 2.49
CA GLY A 278 10.34 23.61 3.35
C GLY A 278 10.83 24.07 4.72
N ILE A 279 11.70 23.29 5.36
CA ILE A 279 12.30 23.66 6.65
C ILE A 279 13.30 24.82 6.48
N LEU A 280 14.14 24.80 5.44
CA LEU A 280 15.14 25.85 5.23
C LEU A 280 14.52 27.20 4.86
N ALA A 281 13.37 27.22 4.19
CA ALA A 281 12.67 28.41 3.76
C ALA A 281 11.66 28.94 4.78
N ALA A 282 11.27 28.16 5.79
CA ALA A 282 10.29 28.59 6.79
C ALA A 282 10.74 29.88 7.49
N PRO A 283 9.91 30.95 7.54
CA PRO A 283 10.32 32.22 8.15
C PRO A 283 10.69 32.08 9.63
N ASP A 284 9.86 31.38 10.38
CA ASP A 284 10.06 31.10 11.80
C ASP A 284 9.73 29.63 12.10
N LEU A 285 10.72 28.89 12.62
CA LEU A 285 10.56 27.50 13.03
C LEU A 285 10.02 27.35 14.45
N THR A 286 9.95 28.44 15.21
CA THR A 286 9.35 28.45 16.57
C THR A 286 7.86 28.75 16.55
N ASP A 287 7.30 29.13 15.39
CA ASP A 287 5.88 29.38 15.23
C ASP A 287 5.09 28.07 15.45
N PRO A 288 4.14 28.04 16.43
CA PRO A 288 3.33 26.88 16.71
C PRO A 288 2.59 26.29 15.48
N GLN A 289 2.27 27.14 14.49
CA GLN A 289 1.58 26.73 13.27
C GLN A 289 2.42 25.74 12.43
N VAL A 290 3.74 25.76 12.55
CA VAL A 290 4.61 24.79 11.83
C VAL A 290 4.37 23.36 12.30
N GLY A 291 4.08 23.15 13.59
CA GLY A 291 3.77 21.84 14.16
C GLY A 291 2.27 21.56 14.33
N ALA A 292 1.38 22.45 13.89
CA ALA A 292 -0.06 22.30 14.04
C ALA A 292 -0.70 21.56 12.87
N ALA A 293 -1.74 20.76 13.15
CA ALA A 293 -2.43 19.97 12.13
C ALA A 293 -3.17 20.83 11.09
N ASP A 294 -3.61 22.02 11.46
CA ASP A 294 -4.23 23.02 10.59
C ASP A 294 -3.22 23.98 9.94
N GLY A 295 -1.94 23.81 10.24
CA GLY A 295 -0.81 24.59 9.73
C GLY A 295 0.14 23.73 8.88
N GLY A 296 1.24 23.31 9.50
CA GLY A 296 2.22 22.42 8.89
C GLY A 296 2.96 23.02 7.70
N LEU A 297 3.26 22.18 6.72
CA LEU A 297 3.97 22.60 5.51
C LEU A 297 3.11 23.51 4.62
N GLN A 298 1.77 23.39 4.68
CA GLN A 298 0.85 24.30 3.99
C GLN A 298 1.02 25.74 4.48
N TYR A 299 1.10 25.92 5.80
CA TYR A 299 1.36 27.22 6.42
C TYR A 299 2.71 27.80 5.95
N ILE A 300 3.77 26.98 5.94
CA ILE A 300 5.09 27.43 5.44
C ILE A 300 4.99 27.89 3.98
N VAL A 301 4.36 27.13 3.11
CA VAL A 301 4.18 27.48 1.68
C VAL A 301 3.43 28.79 1.52
N LEU A 302 2.34 29.00 2.28
CA LEU A 302 1.57 30.24 2.23
C LEU A 302 2.37 31.44 2.76
N SER A 303 3.13 31.26 3.83
CA SER A 303 3.94 32.32 4.45
C SER A 303 5.11 32.75 3.54
N VAL A 304 5.74 31.78 2.84
CA VAL A 304 6.91 32.01 2.00
C VAL A 304 6.54 32.57 0.64
N LEU A 305 5.52 31.98 -0.03
CA LEU A 305 5.20 32.29 -1.43
C LEU A 305 4.09 33.34 -1.58
N GLY A 306 3.42 33.71 -0.46
CA GLY A 306 2.32 34.65 -0.47
C GLY A 306 1.01 34.05 -0.97
N GLY A 307 -0.09 34.82 -0.80
CA GLY A 307 -1.47 34.33 -0.96
C GLY A 307 -1.77 33.67 -2.30
N PRO A 308 -1.61 34.31 -3.46
CA PRO A 308 -2.02 33.73 -4.75
C PRO A 308 -1.16 32.52 -5.17
N PHE A 309 0.16 32.63 -5.06
CA PHE A 309 1.08 31.56 -5.46
C PHE A 309 1.03 30.37 -4.49
N GLY A 310 1.01 30.63 -3.17
CA GLY A 310 0.84 29.59 -2.17
C GLY A 310 -0.46 28.81 -2.38
N LYS A 311 -1.58 29.50 -2.63
CA LYS A 311 -2.88 28.87 -2.93
C LYS A 311 -2.86 28.04 -4.21
N ALA A 312 -2.11 28.43 -5.25
CA ALA A 312 -1.95 27.64 -6.45
C ALA A 312 -1.25 26.31 -6.16
N PHE A 313 -0.22 26.30 -5.32
CA PHE A 313 0.44 25.07 -4.88
C PHE A 313 -0.50 24.22 -4.00
N LEU A 314 -1.27 24.82 -3.08
CA LEU A 314 -2.27 24.10 -2.30
C LEU A 314 -3.32 23.43 -3.20
N ALA A 315 -3.75 24.08 -4.28
CA ALA A 315 -4.65 23.47 -5.26
C ALA A 315 -4.01 22.24 -5.94
N CYS A 316 -2.70 22.27 -6.26
CA CYS A 316 -1.99 21.11 -6.78
C CYS A 316 -1.94 19.97 -5.74
N ILE A 317 -1.79 20.28 -4.44
CA ILE A 317 -1.83 19.29 -3.36
C ILE A 317 -3.22 18.64 -3.30
N VAL A 318 -4.30 19.42 -3.42
CA VAL A 318 -5.67 18.87 -3.48
C VAL A 318 -5.82 17.91 -4.66
N VAL A 319 -5.30 18.26 -5.84
CA VAL A 319 -5.28 17.33 -7.00
C VAL A 319 -4.51 16.05 -6.67
N ALA A 320 -3.36 16.15 -6.01
CA ALA A 320 -2.58 14.99 -5.59
C ALA A 320 -3.36 14.10 -4.61
N VAL A 321 -4.05 14.68 -3.62
CA VAL A 321 -4.92 13.92 -2.68
C VAL A 321 -6.04 13.18 -3.42
N VAL A 322 -6.70 13.84 -4.37
CA VAL A 322 -7.75 13.21 -5.20
C VAL A 322 -7.20 12.01 -5.97
N VAL A 323 -6.05 12.18 -6.62
CA VAL A 323 -5.42 11.14 -7.44
C VAL A 323 -4.91 9.99 -6.57
N CYS A 324 -4.32 10.29 -5.40
CA CYS A 324 -3.92 9.30 -4.41
C CYS A 324 -5.12 8.48 -3.92
N THR A 325 -6.21 9.15 -3.55
CA THR A 325 -7.46 8.48 -3.12
C THR A 325 -7.98 7.51 -4.20
N LEU A 326 -7.97 7.93 -5.48
CA LEU A 326 -8.36 7.07 -6.60
C LEU A 326 -7.44 5.86 -6.74
N ALA A 327 -6.12 6.04 -6.61
CA ALA A 327 -5.13 4.98 -6.75
C ALA A 327 -5.20 3.96 -5.60
N VAL A 328 -5.31 4.43 -4.36
CA VAL A 328 -5.47 3.57 -3.17
C VAL A 328 -6.75 2.76 -3.26
N HIS A 329 -7.86 3.39 -3.67
CA HIS A 329 -9.14 2.71 -3.89
C HIS A 329 -9.00 1.63 -4.97
N ALA A 330 -8.39 1.96 -6.11
CA ALA A 330 -8.14 1.01 -7.20
C ALA A 330 -7.29 -0.20 -6.77
N ALA A 331 -6.26 0.01 -5.94
CA ALA A 331 -5.43 -1.07 -5.41
C ALA A 331 -6.21 -1.98 -4.46
N ALA A 332 -7.04 -1.39 -3.57
CA ALA A 332 -7.91 -2.15 -2.66
C ALA A 332 -8.93 -3.02 -3.44
N ILE A 333 -9.52 -2.48 -4.50
CA ILE A 333 -10.45 -3.21 -5.37
C ILE A 333 -9.76 -4.42 -6.01
N ARG A 334 -8.54 -4.26 -6.54
CA ARG A 334 -7.80 -5.34 -7.18
C ARG A 334 -7.36 -6.40 -6.19
N MET A 335 -6.99 -6.00 -4.97
CA MET A 335 -6.69 -6.95 -3.89
C MET A 335 -7.93 -7.75 -3.49
N MET A 336 -9.06 -7.08 -3.28
CA MET A 336 -10.33 -7.76 -2.98
C MET A 336 -10.74 -8.72 -4.12
N PHE A 337 -10.62 -8.28 -5.36
CA PHE A 337 -10.90 -9.10 -6.54
C PHE A 337 -9.99 -10.34 -6.60
N ALA A 338 -8.67 -10.17 -6.40
CA ALA A 338 -7.72 -11.28 -6.45
C ALA A 338 -8.01 -12.35 -5.38
N MET A 339 -8.29 -11.93 -4.14
CA MET A 339 -8.67 -12.85 -3.07
C MET A 339 -10.04 -13.50 -3.31
N ALA A 340 -11.01 -12.75 -3.85
CA ALA A 340 -12.34 -13.26 -4.16
C ALA A 340 -12.31 -14.25 -5.33
N ARG A 341 -11.50 -14.01 -6.36
CA ARG A 341 -11.30 -14.93 -7.49
C ARG A 341 -10.84 -16.32 -7.02
N ASP A 342 -10.03 -16.35 -5.97
CA ASP A 342 -9.55 -17.60 -5.34
C ASP A 342 -10.50 -18.14 -4.28
N ASN A 343 -11.72 -17.64 -4.20
CA ASN A 343 -12.71 -18.02 -3.17
C ASN A 343 -12.22 -17.86 -1.72
N ASN A 344 -11.38 -16.84 -1.49
CA ASN A 344 -10.70 -16.57 -0.23
C ASN A 344 -11.34 -15.44 0.61
N LEU A 345 -12.55 -15.01 0.25
CA LEU A 345 -13.34 -14.02 0.99
C LEU A 345 -14.78 -14.50 1.17
N PRO A 346 -15.50 -14.01 2.18
CA PRO A 346 -16.96 -14.12 2.20
C PRO A 346 -17.55 -13.47 0.94
N PHE A 347 -18.61 -14.06 0.40
CA PHE A 347 -19.29 -13.55 -0.82
C PHE A 347 -18.38 -13.45 -2.06
N SER A 348 -17.39 -14.31 -2.17
CA SER A 348 -16.38 -14.31 -3.22
C SER A 348 -16.96 -14.22 -4.65
N ARG A 349 -18.04 -14.95 -4.96
CA ARG A 349 -18.69 -14.89 -6.29
C ARG A 349 -19.20 -13.49 -6.64
N GLN A 350 -19.76 -12.77 -5.67
CA GLN A 350 -20.26 -11.40 -5.89
C GLN A 350 -19.09 -10.41 -6.03
N LEU A 351 -18.08 -10.56 -5.17
CA LEU A 351 -16.92 -9.66 -5.14
C LEU A 351 -15.99 -9.84 -6.33
N SER A 352 -15.93 -11.06 -6.92
CA SER A 352 -15.13 -11.34 -8.12
C SER A 352 -15.89 -11.10 -9.43
N LYS A 353 -17.18 -10.69 -9.36
CA LYS A 353 -17.96 -10.41 -10.56
C LYS A 353 -17.44 -9.18 -11.28
N VAL A 354 -17.07 -9.36 -12.54
CA VAL A 354 -16.64 -8.28 -13.43
C VAL A 354 -17.83 -7.83 -14.30
N ASP A 355 -18.07 -6.53 -14.35
CA ASP A 355 -19.09 -5.95 -15.24
C ASP A 355 -18.71 -6.23 -16.71
N PRO A 356 -19.57 -6.85 -17.51
CA PRO A 356 -19.24 -7.26 -18.88
C PRO A 356 -19.00 -6.08 -19.83
N VAL A 357 -19.59 -4.93 -19.58
CA VAL A 357 -19.47 -3.72 -20.41
C VAL A 357 -18.25 -2.89 -19.99
N ARG A 358 -18.12 -2.66 -18.67
CA ARG A 358 -17.08 -1.79 -18.10
C ARG A 358 -15.77 -2.53 -17.82
N ARG A 359 -15.82 -3.86 -17.77
CA ARG A 359 -14.70 -4.75 -17.39
C ARG A 359 -14.03 -4.39 -16.07
N THR A 360 -14.85 -3.98 -15.09
CA THR A 360 -14.42 -3.61 -13.73
C THR A 360 -15.21 -4.39 -12.68
N PRO A 361 -14.61 -4.71 -11.52
CA PRO A 361 -15.29 -5.34 -10.41
C PRO A 361 -16.09 -4.28 -9.59
N THR A 362 -17.23 -3.84 -10.14
CA THR A 362 -18.06 -2.74 -9.59
C THR A 362 -18.54 -3.02 -8.16
N VAL A 363 -18.91 -4.28 -7.87
CA VAL A 363 -19.36 -4.67 -6.51
C VAL A 363 -18.23 -4.48 -5.50
N ALA A 364 -17.02 -4.93 -5.84
CA ALA A 364 -15.85 -4.72 -4.97
C ALA A 364 -15.57 -3.23 -4.75
N ALA A 365 -15.71 -2.38 -5.79
CA ALA A 365 -15.51 -0.94 -5.65
C ALA A 365 -16.48 -0.32 -4.62
N ILE A 366 -17.76 -0.67 -4.68
CA ILE A 366 -18.77 -0.17 -3.74
C ILE A 366 -18.50 -0.68 -2.31
N VAL A 367 -18.19 -1.97 -2.16
CA VAL A 367 -17.92 -2.56 -0.85
C VAL A 367 -16.69 -1.93 -0.20
N ILE A 368 -15.60 -1.70 -0.94
CA ILE A 368 -14.40 -1.01 -0.43
C ILE A 368 -14.76 0.42 0.00
N GLY A 369 -15.51 1.16 -0.82
CA GLY A 369 -15.94 2.52 -0.47
C GLY A 369 -16.73 2.55 0.86
N ILE A 370 -17.71 1.66 1.01
CA ILE A 370 -18.48 1.54 2.26
C ILE A 370 -17.57 1.17 3.44
N MET A 371 -16.70 0.17 3.28
CA MET A 371 -15.78 -0.26 4.33
C MET A 371 -14.80 0.84 4.75
N ALA A 372 -14.41 1.73 3.85
CA ALA A 372 -13.53 2.85 4.17
C ALA A 372 -14.26 3.98 4.93
N VAL A 373 -15.55 4.17 4.70
CA VAL A 373 -16.36 5.18 5.42
C VAL A 373 -16.70 4.72 6.85
N ILE A 374 -16.86 3.44 7.11
CA ILE A 374 -17.22 2.93 8.45
C ILE A 374 -16.23 3.39 9.55
N PRO A 375 -14.91 3.22 9.43
CA PRO A 375 -13.96 3.70 10.44
C PRO A 375 -14.03 5.22 10.65
N LEU A 376 -14.35 5.99 9.61
CA LEU A 376 -14.51 7.44 9.72
C LEU A 376 -15.71 7.80 10.60
N LEU A 377 -16.85 7.16 10.36
CA LEU A 377 -18.08 7.42 11.11
C LEU A 377 -17.96 6.97 12.58
N VAL A 378 -17.31 5.84 12.84
CA VAL A 378 -17.09 5.32 14.20
C VAL A 378 -16.20 6.26 15.01
N ASN A 379 -15.28 6.96 14.36
CA ASN A 379 -14.30 7.84 15.02
C ASN A 379 -14.55 9.32 14.74
N VAL A 380 -15.76 9.71 14.36
CA VAL A 380 -16.11 11.08 13.93
C VAL A 380 -15.83 12.17 14.97
N THR A 381 -15.81 11.82 16.24
CA THR A 381 -15.49 12.73 17.35
C THR A 381 -14.06 12.61 17.86
N GLN A 382 -13.21 11.82 17.17
CA GLN A 382 -11.83 11.63 17.57
C GLN A 382 -10.91 12.64 16.86
N PRO A 383 -10.34 13.64 17.56
CA PRO A 383 -9.48 14.65 16.93
C PRO A 383 -8.26 14.07 16.24
N ALA A 384 -7.69 12.97 16.77
CA ALA A 384 -6.52 12.29 16.22
C ALA A 384 -6.86 11.25 15.13
N ILE A 385 -8.09 11.25 14.58
CA ILE A 385 -8.57 10.22 13.63
C ILE A 385 -7.61 10.01 12.44
N PHE A 386 -7.06 11.08 11.90
CA PHE A 386 -6.14 11.01 10.76
C PHE A 386 -4.85 10.25 11.14
N THR A 387 -4.23 10.61 12.26
CA THR A 387 -2.98 9.99 12.75
C THR A 387 -3.19 8.52 13.12
N ILE A 388 -4.31 8.18 13.76
CA ILE A 388 -4.67 6.81 14.14
C ILE A 388 -4.85 5.94 12.89
N LEU A 389 -5.65 6.37 11.92
CA LEU A 389 -5.90 5.60 10.69
C LEU A 389 -4.63 5.45 9.86
N SER A 390 -3.81 6.51 9.79
CA SER A 390 -2.52 6.46 9.11
C SER A 390 -1.59 5.44 9.77
N SER A 391 -1.43 5.48 11.09
CA SER A 391 -0.59 4.54 11.84
C SER A 391 -1.03 3.09 11.64
N ILE A 392 -2.32 2.80 11.80
CA ILE A 392 -2.89 1.46 11.59
C ILE A 392 -2.63 0.97 10.16
N SER A 393 -2.85 1.82 9.16
CA SER A 393 -2.60 1.48 7.76
C SER A 393 -1.15 1.09 7.54
N ILE A 394 -0.20 1.88 8.04
CA ILE A 394 1.23 1.63 7.87
C ILE A 394 1.64 0.30 8.55
N VAL A 395 1.18 0.04 9.78
CA VAL A 395 1.48 -1.21 10.49
C VAL A 395 1.03 -2.42 9.68
N LEU A 396 -0.21 -2.41 9.20
CA LEU A 396 -0.76 -3.53 8.46
C LEU A 396 -0.02 -3.80 7.14
N ILE A 397 0.43 -2.75 6.44
CA ILE A 397 1.18 -2.92 5.20
C ILE A 397 2.59 -3.45 5.46
N TYR A 398 3.29 -2.97 6.52
CA TYR A 398 4.60 -3.51 6.89
C TYR A 398 4.53 -4.99 7.28
N LEU A 399 3.49 -5.38 8.05
CA LEU A 399 3.23 -6.80 8.36
C LEU A 399 2.96 -7.61 7.11
N SER A 400 2.17 -7.09 6.17
CA SER A 400 1.90 -7.75 4.90
C SER A 400 3.18 -7.93 4.08
N TYR A 401 4.05 -6.92 4.02
CA TYR A 401 5.34 -6.98 3.33
C TYR A 401 6.30 -7.98 3.97
N LEU A 402 6.29 -8.10 5.31
CA LEU A 402 7.06 -9.13 6.03
C LEU A 402 6.61 -10.54 5.66
N LEU A 403 5.31 -10.76 5.46
CA LEU A 403 4.77 -12.06 5.03
C LEU A 403 5.19 -12.47 3.60
N VAL A 404 5.83 -11.58 2.86
CA VAL A 404 6.48 -11.86 1.57
C VAL A 404 7.99 -11.93 1.71
N THR A 405 8.62 -10.95 2.37
CA THR A 405 10.09 -10.85 2.45
C THR A 405 10.71 -11.95 3.31
N VAL A 406 10.05 -12.38 4.40
CA VAL A 406 10.53 -13.47 5.27
C VAL A 406 10.53 -14.82 4.55
N PRO A 407 9.43 -15.27 3.90
CA PRO A 407 9.46 -16.50 3.12
C PRO A 407 10.43 -16.45 1.93
N LEU A 408 10.58 -15.28 1.28
CA LEU A 408 11.57 -15.10 0.21
C LEU A 408 12.98 -15.33 0.74
N LEU A 409 13.32 -14.74 1.91
CA LEU A 409 14.62 -14.93 2.56
C LEU A 409 14.86 -16.40 2.90
N ARG A 410 13.85 -17.08 3.45
CA ARG A 410 13.92 -18.52 3.74
C ARG A 410 14.22 -19.33 2.48
N LYS A 411 13.54 -19.06 1.36
CA LYS A 411 13.78 -19.76 0.09
C LYS A 411 15.18 -19.49 -0.45
N ARG A 412 15.73 -18.29 -0.26
CA ARG A 412 17.13 -17.97 -0.62
C ARG A 412 18.13 -18.79 0.19
N PHE A 413 17.96 -18.88 1.51
CA PHE A 413 18.83 -19.71 2.35
C PHE A 413 18.74 -21.18 2.01
N LEU A 414 17.57 -21.69 1.64
CA LEU A 414 17.37 -23.06 1.20
C LEU A 414 17.83 -23.31 -0.26
N LYS A 415 18.39 -22.30 -0.94
CA LYS A 415 18.75 -22.34 -2.38
C LYS A 415 17.60 -22.75 -3.30
N GLN A 416 16.36 -22.42 -2.89
CA GLN A 416 15.14 -22.64 -3.65
C GLN A 416 14.68 -21.37 -4.39
N TRP A 417 15.50 -20.34 -4.40
CA TRP A 417 15.27 -19.10 -5.14
C TRP A 417 16.55 -18.70 -5.90
N PRO A 418 16.46 -18.33 -7.18
CA PRO A 418 15.26 -18.28 -8.00
C PRO A 418 14.62 -19.66 -8.19
N LEU A 419 13.29 -19.69 -8.32
CA LEU A 419 12.58 -20.93 -8.68
C LEU A 419 13.10 -21.43 -10.04
N ALA A 420 13.00 -22.74 -10.29
CA ALA A 420 13.49 -23.35 -11.52
C ALA A 420 13.04 -22.59 -12.77
N ASP A 421 13.96 -22.49 -13.73
CA ASP A 421 13.79 -21.66 -14.93
C ASP A 421 12.62 -22.22 -15.76
N ASP A 422 11.62 -21.38 -16.00
CA ASP A 422 10.46 -21.68 -16.85
C ASP A 422 10.76 -21.40 -18.35
N GLY A 423 12.04 -21.16 -18.69
CA GLY A 423 12.47 -20.80 -20.05
C GLY A 423 12.15 -19.36 -20.44
N SER A 424 11.60 -18.53 -19.54
CA SER A 424 11.38 -17.12 -19.79
C SER A 424 12.64 -16.29 -19.54
N GLU A 425 12.86 -15.26 -20.35
CA GLU A 425 13.96 -14.31 -20.08
C GLU A 425 13.85 -13.77 -18.66
N PRO A 426 14.95 -13.82 -17.87
CA PRO A 426 14.95 -13.31 -16.50
C PRO A 426 14.65 -11.82 -16.53
N GLY A 427 13.61 -11.40 -15.82
CA GLY A 427 13.36 -10.00 -15.51
C GLY A 427 14.46 -9.44 -14.61
N PHE A 428 14.14 -8.42 -13.81
CA PHE A 428 15.06 -7.89 -12.81
C PHE A 428 15.48 -8.98 -11.81
N CYS A 429 16.79 -9.15 -11.60
CA CYS A 429 17.37 -10.13 -10.67
C CYS A 429 18.52 -9.50 -9.87
N MET A 430 18.53 -9.70 -8.55
CA MET A 430 19.57 -9.17 -7.66
C MET A 430 20.84 -10.04 -7.60
N GLY A 431 20.80 -11.28 -8.10
CA GLY A 431 21.94 -12.21 -8.08
C GLY A 431 22.53 -12.38 -6.67
N LYS A 432 23.85 -12.18 -6.53
CA LYS A 432 24.58 -12.32 -5.25
C LYS A 432 24.13 -11.33 -4.16
N TRP A 433 23.53 -10.19 -4.53
CA TRP A 433 23.03 -9.18 -3.60
C TRP A 433 21.64 -9.53 -3.03
N GLY A 434 20.99 -10.54 -3.58
CA GLY A 434 19.63 -10.90 -3.16
C GLY A 434 19.51 -11.27 -1.68
N VAL A 435 20.49 -12.01 -1.11
CA VAL A 435 20.48 -12.41 0.31
C VAL A 435 20.70 -11.21 1.23
N PRO A 436 21.81 -10.42 1.10
CA PRO A 436 22.03 -9.30 2.00
C PRO A 436 20.93 -8.24 1.93
N VAL A 437 20.43 -7.91 0.74
CA VAL A 437 19.30 -6.97 0.56
C VAL A 437 18.04 -7.48 1.27
N ASN A 438 17.74 -8.77 1.11
CA ASN A 438 16.54 -9.34 1.74
C ASN A 438 16.66 -9.44 3.27
N ILE A 439 17.87 -9.66 3.83
CA ILE A 439 18.10 -9.60 5.27
C ILE A 439 17.80 -8.20 5.79
N VAL A 440 18.35 -7.17 5.15
CA VAL A 440 18.10 -5.77 5.55
C VAL A 440 16.60 -5.43 5.41
N ALA A 441 15.94 -5.88 4.34
CA ALA A 441 14.50 -5.68 4.15
C ALA A 441 13.66 -6.30 5.28
N VAL A 442 14.00 -7.50 5.75
CA VAL A 442 13.32 -8.17 6.86
C VAL A 442 13.59 -7.47 8.19
N LEU A 443 14.84 -7.12 8.48
CA LEU A 443 15.19 -6.40 9.70
C LEU A 443 14.51 -5.03 9.76
N TRP A 444 14.50 -4.30 8.65
CA TRP A 444 13.81 -3.03 8.52
C TRP A 444 12.30 -3.17 8.76
N GLY A 445 11.65 -4.10 8.06
CA GLY A 445 10.21 -4.34 8.21
C GLY A 445 9.83 -4.71 9.64
N ALA A 446 10.64 -5.57 10.30
CA ALA A 446 10.43 -5.95 11.70
C ALA A 446 10.61 -4.75 12.65
N ALA A 447 11.70 -3.98 12.50
CA ALA A 447 11.98 -2.81 13.32
C ALA A 447 10.87 -1.75 13.20
N MET A 448 10.42 -1.45 11.98
CA MET A 448 9.33 -0.49 11.76
C MET A 448 7.99 -1.01 12.28
N THR A 449 7.70 -2.30 12.14
CA THR A 449 6.49 -2.89 12.72
C THR A 449 6.48 -2.72 14.23
N VAL A 450 7.57 -3.05 14.91
CA VAL A 450 7.70 -2.86 16.37
C VAL A 450 7.56 -1.38 16.72
N ASN A 451 8.25 -0.50 16.01
CA ASN A 451 8.19 0.94 16.23
C ASN A 451 6.76 1.50 16.14
N LEU A 452 6.01 1.09 15.13
CA LEU A 452 4.67 1.62 14.85
C LEU A 452 3.57 0.99 15.73
N VAL A 453 3.73 -0.27 16.13
CA VAL A 453 2.77 -0.97 17.02
C VAL A 453 2.96 -0.57 18.47
N TRP A 454 4.14 -0.02 18.85
CA TRP A 454 4.43 0.35 20.22
C TRP A 454 3.35 1.27 20.81
N PRO A 455 2.80 0.96 21.99
CA PRO A 455 1.71 1.73 22.58
C PRO A 455 2.19 3.11 23.01
N ARG A 456 1.81 4.13 22.25
CA ARG A 456 2.24 5.53 22.46
C ARG A 456 1.06 6.45 22.66
N PRO A 457 1.05 7.26 23.74
CA PRO A 457 -0.02 8.23 23.94
C PRO A 457 -0.06 9.28 22.83
N GLU A 458 1.07 9.69 22.28
CA GLU A 458 1.19 10.74 21.26
C GLU A 458 0.43 10.40 19.97
N ILE A 459 0.25 9.12 19.67
CA ILE A 459 -0.46 8.67 18.45
C ILE A 459 -1.92 8.33 18.76
N TYR A 460 -2.15 7.53 19.80
CA TYR A 460 -3.44 6.89 20.04
C TYR A 460 -4.25 7.52 21.16
N ASN A 461 -3.62 8.32 22.04
CA ASN A 461 -4.23 8.86 23.26
C ASN A 461 -3.74 10.29 23.53
N SER A 462 -3.62 11.09 22.47
CA SER A 462 -3.03 12.45 22.52
C SER A 462 -3.96 13.52 23.11
N VAL A 463 -5.25 13.20 23.32
CA VAL A 463 -6.28 14.16 23.78
C VAL A 463 -7.10 13.53 24.92
N PRO A 464 -7.44 14.31 25.96
CA PRO A 464 -8.32 13.84 27.04
C PRO A 464 -9.70 13.39 26.52
N PRO A 465 -10.34 12.38 27.16
CA PRO A 465 -9.88 11.64 28.33
C PRO A 465 -8.77 10.64 28.01
N PHE A 466 -7.71 10.61 28.88
CA PHE A 466 -6.59 9.67 28.69
C PHE A 466 -6.97 8.29 29.24
N GLU A 467 -7.24 7.37 28.31
CA GLU A 467 -7.68 6.02 28.62
C GLU A 467 -6.61 5.02 28.19
N TRP A 468 -6.26 4.07 29.06
CA TRP A 468 -5.22 3.08 28.78
C TRP A 468 -5.52 2.24 27.52
N TYR A 469 -6.79 1.91 27.28
CA TYR A 469 -7.19 1.12 26.11
C TYR A 469 -7.02 1.88 24.79
N LEU A 470 -7.08 3.21 24.79
CA LEU A 470 -6.78 4.02 23.62
C LEU A 470 -5.28 3.93 23.29
N GLN A 471 -4.40 4.08 24.30
CA GLN A 471 -2.95 3.95 24.11
C GLN A 471 -2.57 2.58 23.52
N TRP A 472 -3.24 1.51 23.93
CA TRP A 472 -3.04 0.16 23.42
C TRP A 472 -3.88 -0.16 22.18
N GLY A 473 -4.66 0.78 21.69
CA GLY A 473 -5.61 0.62 20.59
C GLY A 473 -4.97 0.04 19.33
N GLY A 474 -3.79 0.51 18.94
CA GLY A 474 -3.05 -0.02 17.80
C GLY A 474 -2.67 -1.49 17.94
N VAL A 475 -2.13 -1.89 19.12
CA VAL A 475 -1.78 -3.28 19.44
C VAL A 475 -3.01 -4.17 19.41
N MET A 476 -4.08 -3.73 20.09
CA MET A 476 -5.34 -4.50 20.16
C MET A 476 -5.97 -4.67 18.78
N PHE A 477 -6.00 -3.62 17.97
CA PHE A 477 -6.53 -3.68 16.61
C PHE A 477 -5.73 -4.67 15.75
N VAL A 478 -4.40 -4.58 15.74
CA VAL A 478 -3.54 -5.51 15.00
C VAL A 478 -3.73 -6.95 15.48
N ALA A 479 -3.80 -7.16 16.80
CA ALA A 479 -4.07 -8.48 17.37
C ALA A 479 -5.41 -9.06 16.91
N VAL A 480 -6.48 -8.25 16.95
CA VAL A 480 -7.82 -8.66 16.48
C VAL A 480 -7.79 -9.00 14.98
N VAL A 481 -7.12 -8.19 14.16
CA VAL A 481 -7.02 -8.42 12.71
C VAL A 481 -6.22 -9.68 12.40
N VAL A 482 -5.09 -9.91 13.07
CA VAL A 482 -4.21 -11.06 12.83
C VAL A 482 -4.83 -12.34 13.39
N ILE A 483 -5.28 -12.32 14.64
CA ILE A 483 -5.87 -13.51 15.30
C ILE A 483 -7.22 -13.83 14.67
N GLY A 484 -8.12 -12.85 14.59
CA GLY A 484 -9.45 -13.00 13.99
C GLY A 484 -9.37 -13.45 12.53
N GLY A 485 -8.47 -12.82 11.73
CA GLY A 485 -8.21 -13.23 10.35
C GLY A 485 -7.69 -14.67 10.26
N THR A 486 -6.72 -15.04 11.11
CA THR A 486 -6.19 -16.42 11.13
C THR A 486 -7.27 -17.45 11.51
N LEU A 487 -8.11 -17.12 12.49
CA LEU A 487 -9.23 -17.97 12.87
C LEU A 487 -10.27 -18.10 11.74
N LEU A 488 -10.66 -16.98 11.13
CA LEU A 488 -11.56 -16.96 9.99
C LEU A 488 -11.05 -17.85 8.85
N TYR A 489 -9.76 -17.72 8.52
CA TYR A 489 -9.14 -18.54 7.49
C TYR A 489 -9.15 -20.02 7.84
N ARG A 490 -8.68 -20.39 9.03
CA ARG A 490 -8.55 -21.80 9.44
C ARG A 490 -9.90 -22.49 9.61
N LEU A 491 -10.90 -21.80 10.17
CA LEU A 491 -12.20 -22.39 10.48
C LEU A 491 -13.13 -22.43 9.26
N LYS A 492 -13.04 -21.46 8.35
CA LYS A 492 -14.00 -21.35 7.25
C LYS A 492 -13.32 -21.32 5.87
N ILE A 493 -12.44 -20.36 5.62
CA ILE A 493 -11.98 -20.04 4.27
C ILE A 493 -11.11 -21.17 3.70
N ARG A 494 -10.24 -21.78 4.50
CA ARG A 494 -9.35 -22.86 4.06
C ARG A 494 -10.08 -24.02 3.35
N HIS A 495 -11.31 -24.31 3.76
CA HIS A 495 -12.09 -25.42 3.22
C HIS A 495 -12.75 -25.11 1.88
N GLN A 496 -12.83 -23.84 1.50
CA GLN A 496 -13.44 -23.38 0.25
C GLN A 496 -12.42 -22.76 -0.73
N THR A 497 -11.14 -22.66 -0.32
CA THR A 497 -10.07 -22.07 -1.13
C THR A 497 -9.91 -22.81 -2.46
N GLY A 498 -9.91 -22.07 -3.56
CA GLY A 498 -9.72 -22.57 -4.92
C GLY A 498 -10.22 -21.55 -5.94
N VAL A 499 -9.65 -21.57 -7.14
CA VAL A 499 -10.11 -20.67 -8.20
C VAL A 499 -11.57 -20.96 -8.53
N LEU A 500 -12.42 -19.93 -8.49
CA LEU A 500 -13.85 -20.08 -8.81
C LEU A 500 -14.03 -20.60 -10.25
N ALA A 501 -14.97 -21.51 -10.46
CA ALA A 501 -15.22 -22.16 -11.75
C ALA A 501 -15.46 -21.15 -12.89
N GLU A 502 -16.04 -20.00 -12.60
CA GLU A 502 -16.28 -18.90 -13.55
C GLU A 502 -14.97 -18.31 -14.09
N HIS A 503 -13.88 -18.41 -13.31
CA HIS A 503 -12.54 -17.94 -13.70
C HIS A 503 -11.63 -19.09 -14.15
N ALA A 504 -11.96 -20.35 -13.84
CA ALA A 504 -11.24 -21.57 -14.23
C ALA A 504 -11.80 -22.21 -15.52
N ALA A 505 -13.05 -22.02 -15.84
CA ALA A 505 -13.70 -22.65 -17.00
C ALA A 505 -13.07 -22.24 -18.34
N ALA A 506 -12.45 -21.06 -18.41
CA ALA A 506 -11.71 -20.62 -19.60
C ALA A 506 -10.40 -21.39 -19.82
N ILE A 507 -9.85 -22.05 -18.81
CA ILE A 507 -8.63 -22.89 -18.90
C ILE A 507 -8.96 -24.22 -19.59
N ALA A 508 -10.16 -24.78 -19.37
CA ALA A 508 -10.60 -26.02 -19.98
C ALA A 508 -10.89 -25.89 -21.49
N ALA A 509 -11.17 -24.69 -21.98
CA ALA A 509 -11.45 -24.42 -23.38
C ALA A 509 -10.19 -24.25 -24.28
N HIS A 510 -9.00 -24.10 -23.67
CA HIS A 510 -7.73 -24.04 -24.39
C HIS A 510 -6.71 -24.98 -23.74
N PRO A 511 -6.70 -26.30 -24.08
CA PRO A 511 -5.64 -27.18 -23.66
C PRO A 511 -4.34 -26.76 -24.35
N SER A 512 -3.45 -26.08 -23.59
CA SER A 512 -2.08 -25.89 -24.04
C SER A 512 -1.41 -27.27 -24.13
N SER A 513 -1.07 -27.68 -25.34
CA SER A 513 -0.25 -28.86 -25.59
C SER A 513 1.09 -28.72 -24.84
N GLY A 514 1.29 -29.49 -23.78
CA GLY A 514 2.61 -29.70 -23.21
C GLY A 514 2.80 -29.51 -21.70
N ALA A 515 1.86 -29.90 -20.86
CA ALA A 515 2.15 -30.09 -19.45
C ALA A 515 1.88 -31.55 -19.06
N ALA A 516 2.94 -32.30 -18.79
CA ALA A 516 2.86 -33.63 -18.21
C ALA A 516 1.98 -33.56 -16.94
N ARG A 517 0.96 -34.35 -16.90
CA ARG A 517 0.11 -34.55 -15.72
C ARG A 517 0.99 -35.09 -14.59
N HIS A 518 1.20 -34.33 -13.53
CA HIS A 518 1.50 -34.91 -12.25
C HIS A 518 0.20 -35.53 -11.70
N GLU A 519 0.05 -36.81 -11.90
CA GLU A 519 -0.92 -37.62 -11.17
C GLU A 519 -0.57 -37.57 -9.67
N PRO A 520 -1.58 -37.40 -8.79
CA PRO A 520 -1.36 -37.64 -7.37
C PRO A 520 -1.00 -39.12 -7.16
N PRO A 521 -0.16 -39.47 -6.19
CA PRO A 521 0.22 -40.85 -5.94
C PRO A 521 -1.05 -41.66 -5.62
N HIS A 522 -1.27 -42.71 -6.41
CA HIS A 522 -2.28 -43.74 -6.18
C HIS A 522 -2.17 -44.27 -4.75
N GLN A 523 -3.21 -44.13 -3.97
CA GLN A 523 -3.47 -45.00 -2.82
C GLN A 523 -3.72 -46.41 -3.36
N ALA A 524 -2.89 -47.37 -2.94
CA ALA A 524 -3.10 -48.79 -3.20
C ALA A 524 -4.40 -49.26 -2.55
N PRO A 525 -5.21 -50.10 -3.23
CA PRO A 525 -6.34 -50.72 -2.59
C PRO A 525 -5.82 -51.78 -1.61
N GLN A 526 -6.14 -51.63 -0.34
CA GLN A 526 -6.23 -52.77 0.60
C GLN A 526 -7.53 -53.48 0.35
N ASP A 527 -7.46 -54.81 0.39
CA ASP A 527 -8.55 -55.81 0.36
C ASP A 527 -8.71 -56.54 -0.99
N GLU A 528 -8.02 -57.72 -1.00
CA GLU A 528 -8.59 -59.00 -1.41
C GLU A 528 -7.63 -60.14 -1.00
N LEU A 529 -7.72 -60.53 0.25
CA LEU A 529 -7.36 -61.85 0.73
C LEU A 529 -8.63 -62.56 1.12
N ALA A 530 -9.16 -63.42 0.23
CA ALA A 530 -9.87 -64.62 0.65
C ALA A 530 -10.31 -65.45 -0.57
N VAL A 531 -10.01 -66.73 -0.47
CA VAL A 531 -10.72 -67.88 -1.07
C VAL A 531 -10.42 -68.18 -2.55
N ASN A 532 -9.53 -69.11 -2.79
CA ASN A 532 -9.94 -70.45 -3.19
C ASN A 532 -8.71 -71.37 -3.34
N GLY A 533 -8.62 -72.33 -2.43
CA GLY A 533 -7.83 -73.54 -2.65
C GLY A 533 -8.56 -74.49 -3.55
N VAL A 534 -7.84 -75.49 -4.04
CA VAL A 534 -8.22 -76.85 -4.43
C VAL A 534 -7.75 -77.27 -5.82
N LEU A 535 -6.86 -78.31 -5.76
CA LEU A 535 -6.66 -79.40 -6.74
C LEU A 535 -5.90 -79.03 -8.07
N ALA A 536 -4.96 -79.76 -8.57
CA ALA A 536 -4.53 -81.16 -8.46
C ALA A 536 -3.24 -81.32 -9.31
N THR A 537 -2.37 -82.12 -8.81
CA THR A 537 -1.71 -83.30 -9.46
C THR A 537 -1.00 -83.15 -10.79
N GLU A 538 0.23 -83.62 -10.74
CA GLU A 538 0.94 -84.59 -11.61
C GLU A 538 1.70 -84.12 -12.83
N SER A 539 2.90 -84.58 -12.73
CA SER A 539 3.76 -85.27 -13.72
C SER A 539 4.80 -84.40 -14.48
N SER A 540 5.90 -84.77 -14.21
CA SER A 540 7.19 -85.18 -14.75
C SER A 540 8.31 -84.21 -14.55
#